data_f528ecbdc335df5ed927db1a40d809f4
#
_entry.id   f528ecbdc335df5ed927db1a40d809f4
#
_cell.length_a   1.000
_cell.length_b   1.000
_cell.length_c   1.000
_cell.angle_alpha   90.00
_cell.angle_beta   90.00
_cell.angle_gamma   90.00
#
_symmetry.space_group_name_H-M   'P 1'
#
loop_
_entity.id
_entity.type
_entity.pdbx_description
1 polymer ?
#
loop_
_entity_poly.entity_id
_entity_poly.type
_entity_poly.pdbx_seq_one_letter_code
_entity_poly.pdbx_strand_id
1 'polypeptide(L)'
;MPLVAPFETSFGLTNDRRMILVEVHGGGVSGWGEVTVGEGPFYNEEWTDSAWGLLKDFAVPMLLARPIAHASEAATRWEAIRENRMATGGLEAALWEWQARLEGVPLHQLLGGQHREIPCGVSIGIQPTVERLLAKIEKEVAAGYQRVKVKIKPGWDLEVLEKIRERFPRLRLMADANSAYRLEDKAHLKLLDRFYLMMIEQPLAHDDIADHARLQQYIDTPVCLDESIRTLRHAEQAVEMNACRIINIKLGRVGGFRNARLIHDCCQAARIPVWCGGMLESGVGRAANIALSTLPNFVLPGDVSASQRYWKQDVIQPEVTVT
;
A
#
# COMPACT_ATOMS: atom_id res chain seq x y z
N MET A 1 18.14 4.56 -5.02
CA MET A 1 17.60 4.99 -6.33
C MET A 1 16.95 6.36 -6.17
N PRO A 2 17.34 7.39 -6.95
CA PRO A 2 16.69 8.69 -6.93
C PRO A 2 15.31 8.62 -7.58
N LEU A 3 14.34 9.31 -6.98
CA LEU A 3 13.03 9.52 -7.59
C LEU A 3 13.12 10.53 -8.75
N VAL A 4 12.31 10.37 -9.79
CA VAL A 4 12.21 11.33 -10.88
C VAL A 4 11.64 12.69 -10.43
N ALA A 5 10.94 12.73 -9.30
CA ALA A 5 10.46 13.93 -8.64
C ALA A 5 10.28 13.67 -7.13
N PRO A 6 10.50 14.68 -6.28
CA PRO A 6 10.24 14.58 -4.86
C PRO A 6 8.80 14.16 -4.56
N PHE A 7 8.64 13.32 -3.51
CA PHE A 7 7.33 12.86 -3.03
C PHE A 7 7.12 13.31 -1.59
N GLU A 8 6.22 14.28 -1.38
CA GLU A 8 5.91 14.85 -0.06
C GLU A 8 4.60 14.27 0.49
N THR A 9 4.66 13.86 1.75
CA THR A 9 3.52 13.39 2.56
C THR A 9 3.32 14.32 3.77
N SER A 10 2.35 14.02 4.64
CA SER A 10 2.14 14.78 5.88
C SER A 10 3.32 14.66 6.86
N PHE A 11 4.14 13.61 6.75
CA PHE A 11 5.24 13.32 7.69
C PHE A 11 6.65 13.48 7.09
N GLY A 12 6.79 13.84 5.81
CA GLY A 12 8.13 14.10 5.26
C GLY A 12 8.23 14.10 3.73
N LEU A 13 9.43 14.38 3.26
CA LEU A 13 9.81 14.48 1.85
C LEU A 13 10.78 13.35 1.50
N THR A 14 10.48 12.60 0.44
CA THR A 14 11.34 11.53 -0.11
C THR A 14 11.89 11.96 -1.45
N ASN A 15 13.22 11.98 -1.59
CA ASN A 15 13.93 12.25 -2.85
C ASN A 15 14.59 10.98 -3.40
N ASP A 16 15.07 10.13 -2.51
CA ASP A 16 15.81 8.91 -2.79
C ASP A 16 15.22 7.75 -2.00
N ARG A 17 15.40 6.54 -2.52
CA ARG A 17 15.02 5.29 -1.85
C ARG A 17 16.22 4.36 -1.76
N ARG A 18 16.57 3.93 -0.54
CA ARG A 18 17.38 2.74 -0.29
C ARG A 18 16.43 1.55 -0.26
N MET A 19 16.73 0.52 -1.02
CA MET A 19 15.89 -0.67 -1.13
C MET A 19 16.68 -1.89 -0.67
N ILE A 20 16.00 -2.81 0.00
CA ILE A 20 16.52 -4.15 0.29
C ILE A 20 15.81 -5.10 -0.66
N LEU A 21 16.57 -5.69 -1.59
CA LEU A 21 16.10 -6.79 -2.42
C LEU A 21 16.53 -8.10 -1.77
N VAL A 22 15.60 -9.04 -1.70
CA VAL A 22 15.82 -10.38 -1.16
C VAL A 22 15.77 -11.36 -2.31
N GLU A 23 16.82 -12.17 -2.48
CA GLU A 23 16.82 -13.31 -3.38
C GLU A 23 16.77 -14.60 -2.57
N VAL A 24 15.82 -15.47 -2.90
CA VAL A 24 15.75 -16.86 -2.42
C VAL A 24 16.12 -17.77 -3.57
N HIS A 25 17.15 -18.60 -3.38
CA HIS A 25 17.61 -19.56 -4.38
C HIS A 25 17.44 -21.00 -3.89
N GLY A 26 16.89 -21.86 -4.74
CA GLY A 26 16.72 -23.28 -4.44
C GLY A 26 16.06 -24.02 -5.60
N GLY A 27 16.33 -25.33 -5.74
CA GLY A 27 15.73 -26.13 -6.80
C GLY A 27 16.06 -25.65 -8.24
N GLY A 28 17.17 -24.90 -8.42
CA GLY A 28 17.59 -24.38 -9.73
C GLY A 28 16.85 -23.10 -10.17
N VAL A 29 16.03 -22.51 -9.32
CA VAL A 29 15.32 -21.26 -9.59
C VAL A 29 15.57 -20.22 -8.48
N SER A 30 15.36 -18.93 -8.79
CA SER A 30 15.42 -17.84 -7.84
C SER A 30 14.07 -17.12 -7.77
N GLY A 31 13.66 -16.72 -6.57
CA GLY A 31 12.55 -15.82 -6.33
C GLY A 31 13.00 -14.52 -5.68
N TRP A 32 12.35 -13.40 -6.00
CA TRP A 32 12.72 -12.07 -5.57
C TRP A 32 11.62 -11.40 -4.76
N GLY A 33 12.02 -10.68 -3.74
CA GLY A 33 11.14 -9.84 -2.94
C GLY A 33 11.78 -8.50 -2.59
N GLU A 34 10.97 -7.54 -2.21
CA GLU A 34 11.43 -6.20 -1.83
C GLU A 34 10.91 -5.83 -0.44
N VAL A 35 11.81 -5.37 0.41
CA VAL A 35 11.46 -4.76 1.70
C VAL A 35 11.23 -3.27 1.48
N THR A 36 9.99 -2.85 1.63
CA THR A 36 9.52 -1.51 1.21
C THR A 36 9.57 -0.45 2.32
N VAL A 37 10.50 -0.60 3.27
CA VAL A 37 10.69 0.35 4.38
C VAL A 37 11.19 1.71 3.91
N GLY A 38 11.02 2.74 4.76
CA GLY A 38 11.59 4.07 4.54
C GLY A 38 13.03 4.21 5.02
N GLU A 39 13.61 5.42 4.86
CA GLU A 39 14.93 5.76 5.39
C GLU A 39 14.92 5.96 6.92
N GLY A 40 13.75 6.23 7.50
CA GLY A 40 13.56 6.41 8.92
C GLY A 40 12.20 5.90 9.38
N PRO A 41 11.98 5.79 10.70
CA PRO A 41 10.77 5.21 11.31
C PRO A 41 9.62 6.22 11.34
N PHE A 42 9.26 6.82 10.20
CA PHE A 42 8.24 7.87 10.11
C PHE A 42 6.90 7.37 9.57
N TYR A 43 6.92 6.26 8.80
CA TYR A 43 5.70 5.59 8.37
C TYR A 43 5.25 4.51 9.35
N ASN A 44 6.18 3.71 9.81
CA ASN A 44 6.05 2.71 10.88
C ASN A 44 7.37 2.61 11.66
N GLU A 45 7.49 1.64 12.54
CA GLU A 45 8.66 1.39 13.38
C GLU A 45 9.91 0.90 12.63
N GLU A 46 9.76 0.47 11.36
CA GLU A 46 10.85 -0.09 10.56
C GLU A 46 11.49 0.95 9.64
N TRP A 47 12.79 0.83 9.45
CA TRP A 47 13.56 1.56 8.43
C TRP A 47 14.66 0.67 7.84
N THR A 48 15.34 1.13 6.80
CA THR A 48 16.26 0.29 6.01
C THR A 48 17.30 -0.45 6.85
N ASP A 49 17.97 0.25 7.81
CA ASP A 49 19.03 -0.40 8.59
C ASP A 49 18.47 -1.35 9.64
N SER A 50 17.32 -1.05 10.27
CA SER A 50 16.65 -1.97 11.20
C SER A 50 16.16 -3.23 10.49
N ALA A 51 15.54 -3.07 9.33
CA ALA A 51 15.07 -4.20 8.53
C ALA A 51 16.24 -5.08 8.04
N TRP A 52 17.34 -4.46 7.62
CA TRP A 52 18.57 -5.19 7.25
C TRP A 52 19.11 -6.01 8.42
N GLY A 53 19.25 -5.40 9.60
CA GLY A 53 19.72 -6.10 10.82
C GLY A 53 18.80 -7.26 11.19
N LEU A 54 17.49 -7.03 11.19
CA LEU A 54 16.50 -8.06 11.49
C LEU A 54 16.59 -9.26 10.52
N LEU A 55 16.65 -8.98 9.23
CA LEU A 55 16.77 -10.04 8.21
C LEU A 55 18.03 -10.84 8.41
N LYS A 56 19.18 -10.17 8.51
CA LYS A 56 20.51 -10.77 8.62
C LYS A 56 20.67 -11.62 9.89
N ASP A 57 20.27 -11.06 11.03
CA ASP A 57 20.62 -11.63 12.33
C ASP A 57 19.52 -12.56 12.90
N PHE A 58 18.28 -12.48 12.38
CA PHE A 58 17.15 -13.25 12.90
C PHE A 58 16.34 -13.96 11.81
N ALA A 59 15.67 -13.25 10.90
CA ALA A 59 14.68 -13.86 10.02
C ALA A 59 15.27 -14.87 9.02
N VAL A 60 16.39 -14.54 8.39
CA VAL A 60 17.09 -15.46 7.47
C VAL A 60 17.67 -16.67 8.22
N PRO A 61 18.38 -16.56 9.35
CA PRO A 61 18.79 -17.72 10.15
C PRO A 61 17.62 -18.61 10.58
N MET A 62 16.50 -18.03 11.04
CA MET A 62 15.28 -18.79 11.40
C MET A 62 14.69 -19.54 10.21
N LEU A 63 14.69 -18.92 9.02
CA LEU A 63 14.24 -19.58 7.79
C LEU A 63 15.12 -20.75 7.41
N LEU A 64 16.44 -20.59 7.46
CA LEU A 64 17.43 -21.59 7.04
C LEU A 64 17.64 -22.71 8.09
N ALA A 65 17.14 -22.57 9.31
CA ALA A 65 17.31 -23.56 10.39
C ALA A 65 16.73 -24.94 10.05
N ARG A 66 15.77 -25.02 9.15
CA ARG A 66 15.19 -26.29 8.67
C ARG A 66 14.58 -26.10 7.28
N PRO A 67 14.50 -27.14 6.44
CA PRO A 67 13.87 -27.06 5.12
C PRO A 67 12.44 -26.50 5.19
N ILE A 68 12.02 -25.84 4.14
CA ILE A 68 10.65 -25.36 3.92
C ILE A 68 10.07 -26.14 2.74
N ALA A 69 8.87 -26.70 2.93
CA ALA A 69 8.19 -27.48 1.89
C ALA A 69 7.36 -26.57 0.98
N HIS A 70 6.79 -25.50 1.52
CA HIS A 70 5.95 -24.57 0.77
C HIS A 70 6.06 -23.15 1.36
N ALA A 71 6.00 -22.14 0.49
CA ALA A 71 6.12 -20.72 0.88
C ALA A 71 5.13 -20.29 2.00
N SER A 72 3.94 -20.88 2.04
CA SER A 72 2.94 -20.59 3.09
C SER A 72 3.40 -20.93 4.51
N GLU A 73 4.42 -21.78 4.67
CA GLU A 73 4.99 -22.12 5.98
C GLU A 73 5.93 -21.02 6.51
N ALA A 74 6.39 -20.13 5.63
CA ALA A 74 7.41 -19.14 5.94
C ALA A 74 7.04 -18.30 7.16
N ALA A 75 5.83 -17.79 7.22
CA ALA A 75 5.38 -16.94 8.32
C ALA A 75 5.46 -17.60 9.69
N THR A 76 5.36 -18.94 9.77
CA THR A 76 5.48 -19.68 11.03
C THR A 76 6.91 -19.72 11.57
N ARG A 77 7.91 -19.46 10.72
CA ARG A 77 9.33 -19.48 11.11
C ARG A 77 9.69 -18.31 12.02
N TRP A 78 9.03 -17.19 11.84
CA TRP A 78 9.32 -15.95 12.55
C TRP A 78 8.14 -15.40 13.37
N GLU A 79 7.17 -16.24 13.75
CA GLU A 79 6.07 -15.85 14.64
C GLU A 79 6.53 -15.23 15.98
N ALA A 80 7.74 -15.60 16.44
CA ALA A 80 8.34 -15.01 17.63
C ALA A 80 8.84 -13.56 17.42
N ILE A 81 9.04 -13.14 16.18
CA ILE A 81 9.45 -11.77 15.86
C ILE A 81 8.24 -10.85 16.05
N ARG A 82 8.39 -9.88 16.95
CA ARG A 82 7.36 -8.87 17.19
C ARG A 82 7.45 -7.79 16.12
N GLU A 83 6.28 -7.34 15.59
CA GLU A 83 6.20 -6.33 14.54
C GLU A 83 7.14 -6.65 13.35
N ASN A 84 7.90 -5.68 12.84
CA ASN A 84 8.90 -5.87 11.77
C ASN A 84 8.35 -6.61 10.53
N ARG A 85 7.11 -6.26 10.18
CA ARG A 85 6.33 -6.95 9.13
C ARG A 85 6.84 -6.63 7.73
N MET A 86 7.39 -5.43 7.52
CA MET A 86 7.92 -5.06 6.21
C MET A 86 9.18 -5.88 5.88
N ALA A 87 10.06 -6.08 6.86
CA ALA A 87 11.24 -6.93 6.69
C ALA A 87 10.83 -8.38 6.39
N THR A 88 9.99 -8.98 7.23
CA THR A 88 9.54 -10.37 7.05
C THR A 88 8.65 -10.51 5.81
N GLY A 89 7.85 -9.50 5.47
CA GLY A 89 7.00 -9.47 4.28
C GLY A 89 7.80 -9.48 2.97
N GLY A 90 8.92 -8.76 2.91
CA GLY A 90 9.82 -8.81 1.76
C GLY A 90 10.47 -10.19 1.56
N LEU A 91 10.89 -10.83 2.66
CA LEU A 91 11.44 -12.20 2.62
C LEU A 91 10.35 -13.22 2.23
N GLU A 92 9.14 -13.07 2.75
CA GLU A 92 8.00 -13.94 2.41
C GLU A 92 7.60 -13.78 0.94
N ALA A 93 7.61 -12.56 0.42
CA ALA A 93 7.32 -12.31 -1.00
C ALA A 93 8.32 -13.01 -1.93
N ALA A 94 9.61 -13.01 -1.57
CA ALA A 94 10.64 -13.74 -2.31
C ALA A 94 10.38 -15.25 -2.32
N LEU A 95 9.92 -15.82 -1.20
CA LEU A 95 9.57 -17.24 -1.09
C LEU A 95 8.35 -17.61 -1.95
N TRP A 96 7.32 -16.76 -1.99
CA TRP A 96 6.16 -17.00 -2.85
C TRP A 96 6.53 -16.93 -4.34
N GLU A 97 7.38 -15.99 -4.74
CA GLU A 97 7.87 -15.94 -6.12
C GLU A 97 8.74 -17.15 -6.45
N TRP A 98 9.64 -17.55 -5.53
CA TRP A 98 10.44 -18.76 -5.66
C TRP A 98 9.55 -20.00 -5.84
N GLN A 99 8.51 -20.17 -5.02
CA GLN A 99 7.55 -21.27 -5.11
C GLN A 99 6.84 -21.29 -6.46
N ALA A 100 6.36 -20.13 -6.94
CA ALA A 100 5.70 -20.03 -8.23
C ALA A 100 6.61 -20.46 -9.39
N ARG A 101 7.89 -20.05 -9.37
CA ARG A 101 8.88 -20.45 -10.35
C ARG A 101 9.23 -21.94 -10.26
N LEU A 102 9.30 -22.49 -9.05
CA LEU A 102 9.56 -23.91 -8.83
C LEU A 102 8.41 -24.76 -9.38
N GLU A 103 7.17 -24.33 -9.23
CA GLU A 103 5.97 -24.99 -9.78
C GLU A 103 5.72 -24.68 -11.26
N GLY A 104 6.48 -23.74 -11.86
CA GLY A 104 6.30 -23.34 -13.26
C GLY A 104 5.01 -22.59 -13.54
N VAL A 105 4.43 -21.92 -12.53
CA VAL A 105 3.19 -21.15 -12.65
C VAL A 105 3.43 -19.66 -12.36
N PRO A 106 2.69 -18.74 -12.98
CA PRO A 106 2.74 -17.32 -12.60
C PRO A 106 2.33 -17.10 -11.14
N LEU A 107 2.99 -16.16 -10.44
CA LEU A 107 2.73 -15.86 -9.04
C LEU A 107 1.23 -15.57 -8.76
N HIS A 108 0.57 -14.80 -9.63
CA HIS A 108 -0.85 -14.49 -9.45
C HIS A 108 -1.74 -15.75 -9.46
N GLN A 109 -1.40 -16.77 -10.24
CA GLN A 109 -2.14 -18.04 -10.25
C GLN A 109 -1.91 -18.82 -8.96
N LEU A 110 -0.68 -18.88 -8.46
CA LEU A 110 -0.37 -19.51 -7.17
C LEU A 110 -1.12 -18.83 -6.01
N LEU A 111 -1.32 -17.51 -6.09
CA LEU A 111 -2.09 -16.75 -5.10
C LEU A 111 -3.61 -16.92 -5.23
N GLY A 112 -4.11 -17.52 -6.33
CA GLY A 112 -5.54 -17.63 -6.60
C GLY A 112 -6.15 -16.39 -7.25
N GLY A 113 -5.34 -15.61 -7.96
CA GLY A 113 -5.76 -14.40 -8.68
C GLY A 113 -6.76 -14.71 -9.80
N GLN A 114 -7.75 -13.86 -9.99
CA GLN A 114 -8.83 -13.99 -10.97
C GLN A 114 -8.87 -12.85 -11.97
N HIS A 115 -8.40 -11.65 -11.60
CA HIS A 115 -8.38 -10.50 -12.49
C HIS A 115 -7.24 -10.62 -13.51
N ARG A 116 -7.56 -10.40 -14.80
CA ARG A 116 -6.57 -10.33 -15.88
C ARG A 116 -6.09 -8.91 -16.14
N GLU A 117 -6.95 -7.94 -15.84
CA GLU A 117 -6.69 -6.51 -15.95
C GLU A 117 -6.89 -5.89 -14.56
N ILE A 118 -5.99 -5.00 -14.17
CA ILE A 118 -6.00 -4.36 -12.87
C ILE A 118 -6.17 -2.86 -13.06
N PRO A 119 -7.25 -2.24 -12.53
CA PRO A 119 -7.42 -0.81 -12.63
C PRO A 119 -6.34 -0.09 -11.84
N CYS A 120 -5.74 0.92 -12.46
CA CYS A 120 -4.63 1.68 -11.92
C CYS A 120 -5.06 3.07 -11.47
N GLY A 121 -4.56 3.50 -10.34
CA GLY A 121 -4.65 4.87 -9.85
C GLY A 121 -3.27 5.44 -9.58
N VAL A 122 -3.24 6.73 -9.31
CA VAL A 122 -2.01 7.43 -8.94
C VAL A 122 -2.15 8.15 -7.62
N SER A 123 -1.02 8.23 -6.91
CA SER A 123 -0.83 9.06 -5.72
C SER A 123 -0.01 10.29 -6.09
N ILE A 124 -0.50 11.47 -5.70
CA ILE A 124 0.19 12.75 -5.87
C ILE A 124 0.49 13.31 -4.49
N GLY A 125 1.78 13.49 -4.19
CA GLY A 125 2.24 14.14 -2.96
C GLY A 125 1.83 15.61 -2.89
N ILE A 126 1.95 16.21 -1.70
CA ILE A 126 1.72 17.64 -1.47
C ILE A 126 2.55 18.44 -2.47
N GLN A 127 1.97 19.49 -3.01
CA GLN A 127 2.62 20.36 -3.96
C GLN A 127 2.82 21.76 -3.36
N PRO A 128 3.82 22.52 -3.83
CA PRO A 128 4.06 23.88 -3.34
C PRO A 128 2.88 24.83 -3.59
N THR A 129 2.09 24.61 -4.63
CA THR A 129 0.88 25.42 -4.94
C THR A 129 -0.22 24.55 -5.52
N VAL A 130 -1.46 25.04 -5.46
CA VAL A 130 -2.64 24.39 -6.03
C VAL A 130 -2.51 24.26 -7.56
N GLU A 131 -1.97 25.28 -8.23
CA GLU A 131 -1.78 25.27 -9.70
C GLU A 131 -0.85 24.12 -10.13
N ARG A 132 0.24 23.89 -9.40
CA ARG A 132 1.13 22.75 -9.66
C ARG A 132 0.43 21.40 -9.42
N LEU A 133 -0.42 21.32 -8.40
CA LEU A 133 -1.22 20.13 -8.15
C LEU A 133 -2.18 19.88 -9.30
N LEU A 134 -2.95 20.89 -9.73
CA LEU A 134 -3.88 20.78 -10.84
C LEU A 134 -3.19 20.36 -12.16
N ALA A 135 -2.03 20.94 -12.46
CA ALA A 135 -1.24 20.56 -13.64
C ALA A 135 -0.76 19.09 -13.58
N LYS A 136 -0.35 18.60 -12.40
CA LYS A 136 -0.01 17.18 -12.21
C LYS A 136 -1.24 16.29 -12.37
N ILE A 137 -2.38 16.64 -11.80
CA ILE A 137 -3.63 15.89 -11.97
C ILE A 137 -3.98 15.79 -13.45
N GLU A 138 -3.94 16.90 -14.19
CA GLU A 138 -4.23 16.94 -15.63
C GLU A 138 -3.32 16.00 -16.43
N LYS A 139 -2.03 16.00 -16.13
CA LYS A 139 -1.06 15.08 -16.73
C LYS A 139 -1.41 13.62 -16.49
N GLU A 140 -1.75 13.25 -15.25
CA GLU A 140 -2.05 11.87 -14.89
C GLU A 140 -3.40 11.40 -15.47
N VAL A 141 -4.40 12.27 -15.49
CA VAL A 141 -5.69 12.01 -16.17
C VAL A 141 -5.48 11.81 -17.67
N ALA A 142 -4.67 12.64 -18.31
CA ALA A 142 -4.32 12.49 -19.72
C ALA A 142 -3.53 11.21 -20.01
N ALA A 143 -2.78 10.70 -19.05
CA ALA A 143 -2.09 9.41 -19.12
C ALA A 143 -3.00 8.19 -18.91
N GLY A 144 -4.31 8.39 -18.66
CA GLY A 144 -5.32 7.32 -18.56
C GLY A 144 -5.55 6.75 -17.17
N TYR A 145 -4.93 7.30 -16.13
CA TYR A 145 -5.16 6.80 -14.77
C TYR A 145 -6.60 7.03 -14.30
N GLN A 146 -7.21 5.99 -13.77
CA GLN A 146 -8.66 5.97 -13.48
C GLN A 146 -9.02 6.59 -12.13
N ARG A 147 -8.06 6.79 -11.24
CA ARG A 147 -8.24 7.37 -9.91
C ARG A 147 -7.03 8.24 -9.56
N VAL A 148 -7.28 9.39 -8.97
CA VAL A 148 -6.25 10.26 -8.41
C VAL A 148 -6.40 10.33 -6.89
N LYS A 149 -5.32 10.06 -6.17
CA LYS A 149 -5.16 10.26 -4.74
C LYS A 149 -4.33 11.53 -4.50
N VAL A 150 -4.82 12.43 -3.67
CA VAL A 150 -4.09 13.63 -3.24
C VAL A 150 -3.83 13.57 -1.75
N LYS A 151 -2.65 13.99 -1.34
CA LYS A 151 -2.32 14.13 0.09
C LYS A 151 -2.92 15.40 0.64
N ILE A 152 -3.55 15.27 1.83
CA ILE A 152 -4.14 16.38 2.57
C ILE A 152 -3.56 16.46 3.99
N LYS A 153 -3.63 17.64 4.57
CA LYS A 153 -3.31 17.93 5.97
C LYS A 153 -4.06 19.20 6.41
N PRO A 154 -4.17 19.50 7.71
CA PRO A 154 -4.76 20.76 8.15
C PRO A 154 -4.17 21.97 7.42
N GLY A 155 -5.05 22.80 6.84
CA GLY A 155 -4.65 23.96 6.02
C GLY A 155 -4.26 23.66 4.56
N TRP A 156 -4.23 22.38 4.17
CA TRP A 156 -4.05 21.91 2.78
C TRP A 156 -5.09 20.83 2.48
N ASP A 157 -6.36 21.19 2.51
CA ASP A 157 -7.49 20.25 2.40
C ASP A 157 -8.68 20.89 1.66
N LEU A 158 -9.58 21.62 2.36
CA LEU A 158 -10.84 22.09 1.80
C LEU A 158 -10.65 22.95 0.54
N GLU A 159 -9.79 23.96 0.58
CA GLU A 159 -9.54 24.84 -0.57
C GLU A 159 -8.95 24.06 -1.75
N VAL A 160 -7.99 23.16 -1.45
CA VAL A 160 -7.36 22.31 -2.45
C VAL A 160 -8.39 21.41 -3.15
N LEU A 161 -9.24 20.75 -2.37
CA LEU A 161 -10.28 19.86 -2.89
C LEU A 161 -11.35 20.64 -3.69
N GLU A 162 -11.69 21.84 -3.26
CA GLU A 162 -12.60 22.73 -3.99
C GLU A 162 -12.05 23.07 -5.36
N LYS A 163 -10.79 23.51 -5.45
CA LYS A 163 -10.12 23.81 -6.72
C LYS A 163 -10.00 22.60 -7.63
N ILE A 164 -9.75 21.42 -7.06
CA ILE A 164 -9.74 20.18 -7.85
C ILE A 164 -11.14 19.89 -8.40
N ARG A 165 -12.21 20.04 -7.61
CA ARG A 165 -13.59 19.79 -8.05
C ARG A 165 -14.08 20.83 -9.08
N GLU A 166 -13.70 22.08 -8.93
CA GLU A 166 -13.96 23.11 -9.94
C GLU A 166 -13.37 22.75 -11.31
N ARG A 167 -12.12 22.26 -11.32
CA ARG A 167 -11.39 21.93 -12.58
C ARG A 167 -11.76 20.54 -13.12
N PHE A 168 -12.01 19.56 -12.23
CA PHE A 168 -12.25 18.16 -12.56
C PHE A 168 -13.49 17.62 -11.85
N PRO A 169 -14.72 18.05 -12.21
CA PRO A 169 -15.94 17.76 -11.45
C PRO A 169 -16.28 16.26 -11.36
N ARG A 170 -15.86 15.44 -12.34
CA ARG A 170 -16.15 13.99 -12.38
C ARG A 170 -14.95 13.10 -12.05
N LEU A 171 -13.84 13.68 -11.64
CA LEU A 171 -12.65 12.91 -11.31
C LEU A 171 -12.93 11.92 -10.17
N ARG A 172 -12.53 10.67 -10.33
CA ARG A 172 -12.50 9.70 -9.23
C ARG A 172 -11.37 10.11 -8.28
N LEU A 173 -11.71 10.92 -7.29
CA LEU A 173 -10.79 11.57 -6.35
C LEU A 173 -10.88 10.91 -4.99
N MET A 174 -9.72 10.65 -4.38
CA MET A 174 -9.60 10.31 -2.97
C MET A 174 -8.59 11.21 -2.27
N ALA A 175 -8.79 11.43 -0.99
CA ALA A 175 -7.89 12.19 -0.14
C ALA A 175 -7.19 11.25 0.84
N ASP A 176 -5.89 11.46 1.07
CA ASP A 176 -5.09 10.69 2.00
C ASP A 176 -4.46 11.64 3.03
N ALA A 177 -4.82 11.45 4.27
CA ALA A 177 -4.42 12.31 5.37
C ALA A 177 -3.18 11.81 6.13
N ASN A 178 -2.80 10.54 5.98
CA ASN A 178 -1.69 9.92 6.71
C ASN A 178 -1.67 10.32 8.19
N SER A 179 -2.79 10.11 8.89
CA SER A 179 -2.97 10.38 10.33
C SER A 179 -2.84 11.86 10.75
N ALA A 180 -3.12 12.81 9.86
CA ALA A 180 -2.89 14.23 10.13
C ALA A 180 -3.97 14.89 11.02
N TYR A 181 -5.09 14.23 11.28
CA TYR A 181 -6.21 14.77 12.05
C TYR A 181 -6.46 13.98 13.34
N ARG A 182 -7.35 14.53 14.17
CA ARG A 182 -7.84 13.90 15.41
C ARG A 182 -9.35 13.82 15.39
N LEU A 183 -9.96 13.06 16.29
CA LEU A 183 -11.42 12.93 16.37
C LEU A 183 -12.12 14.29 16.68
N GLU A 184 -11.42 15.18 17.40
CA GLU A 184 -11.91 16.54 17.65
C GLU A 184 -12.15 17.33 16.35
N ASP A 185 -11.43 17.00 15.28
CA ASP A 185 -11.55 17.62 13.96
C ASP A 185 -12.74 17.08 13.15
N LYS A 186 -13.56 16.20 13.71
CA LYS A 186 -14.67 15.53 12.98
C LYS A 186 -15.63 16.51 12.29
N ALA A 187 -15.88 17.68 12.89
CA ALA A 187 -16.73 18.71 12.29
C ALA A 187 -16.08 19.32 11.03
N HIS A 188 -14.76 19.50 11.04
CA HIS A 188 -14.01 19.92 9.87
C HIS A 188 -13.99 18.80 8.81
N LEU A 189 -13.73 17.56 9.20
CA LEU A 189 -13.73 16.40 8.29
C LEU A 189 -15.11 16.17 7.64
N LYS A 190 -16.21 16.48 8.34
CA LYS A 190 -17.57 16.44 7.75
C LYS A 190 -17.72 17.38 6.56
N LEU A 191 -16.99 18.49 6.49
CA LEU A 191 -17.04 19.41 5.35
C LEU A 191 -16.47 18.77 4.07
N LEU A 192 -15.72 17.68 4.17
CA LEU A 192 -15.20 16.95 3.02
C LEU A 192 -16.29 16.21 2.24
N ASP A 193 -17.43 15.90 2.87
CA ASP A 193 -18.54 15.19 2.24
C ASP A 193 -19.06 15.90 0.98
N ARG A 194 -19.01 17.24 0.97
CA ARG A 194 -19.42 18.05 -0.20
C ARG A 194 -18.60 17.81 -1.46
N PHE A 195 -17.41 17.20 -1.32
CA PHE A 195 -16.53 16.93 -2.46
C PHE A 195 -16.77 15.55 -3.08
N TYR A 196 -17.67 14.72 -2.55
CA TYR A 196 -17.98 13.39 -3.09
C TYR A 196 -16.72 12.56 -3.36
N LEU A 197 -15.84 12.49 -2.36
CA LEU A 197 -14.62 11.69 -2.45
C LEU A 197 -14.97 10.21 -2.50
N MET A 198 -14.18 9.43 -3.24
CA MET A 198 -14.29 7.96 -3.18
C MET A 198 -14.04 7.46 -1.77
N MET A 199 -13.10 8.08 -1.07
CA MET A 199 -12.72 7.78 0.30
C MET A 199 -11.83 8.88 0.88
N ILE A 200 -11.77 8.93 2.21
CA ILE A 200 -10.69 9.56 2.98
C ILE A 200 -9.84 8.46 3.60
N GLU A 201 -8.53 8.43 3.26
CA GLU A 201 -7.59 7.43 3.74
C GLU A 201 -6.92 7.89 5.03
N GLN A 202 -6.93 7.03 6.05
CA GLN A 202 -6.28 7.17 7.36
C GLN A 202 -6.36 8.60 7.93
N PRO A 203 -7.56 9.13 8.18
CA PRO A 203 -7.67 10.49 8.71
C PRO A 203 -7.11 10.64 10.13
N LEU A 204 -7.29 9.65 11.01
CA LEU A 204 -6.89 9.70 12.41
C LEU A 204 -5.62 8.89 12.68
N ALA A 205 -5.23 8.74 13.94
CA ALA A 205 -4.00 8.09 14.36
C ALA A 205 -3.82 6.69 13.74
N HIS A 206 -2.57 6.35 13.45
CA HIS A 206 -2.18 5.13 12.74
C HIS A 206 -2.45 3.82 13.50
N ASP A 207 -2.64 3.88 14.80
CA ASP A 207 -2.90 2.75 15.71
C ASP A 207 -4.34 2.73 16.23
N ASP A 208 -5.20 3.64 15.75
CA ASP A 208 -6.56 3.79 16.24
C ASP A 208 -7.59 3.25 15.25
N ILE A 209 -8.41 2.32 15.66
CA ILE A 209 -9.58 1.80 14.95
C ILE A 209 -10.87 2.34 15.56
N ALA A 210 -10.88 2.56 16.88
CA ALA A 210 -12.09 2.93 17.61
C ALA A 210 -12.59 4.34 17.26
N ASP A 211 -11.70 5.32 17.17
CA ASP A 211 -12.10 6.67 16.79
C ASP A 211 -12.42 6.78 15.30
N HIS A 212 -11.81 5.95 14.45
CA HIS A 212 -12.25 5.82 13.06
C HIS A 212 -13.69 5.31 12.96
N ALA A 213 -14.12 4.38 13.83
CA ALA A 213 -15.50 3.93 13.90
C ALA A 213 -16.45 5.07 14.28
N ARG A 214 -16.08 5.91 15.25
CA ARG A 214 -16.84 7.10 15.65
C ARG A 214 -16.89 8.14 14.52
N LEU A 215 -15.77 8.35 13.83
CA LEU A 215 -15.72 9.25 12.68
C LEU A 215 -16.61 8.75 11.54
N GLN A 216 -16.55 7.46 11.18
CA GLN A 216 -17.36 6.90 10.08
C GLN A 216 -18.86 6.98 10.35
N GLN A 217 -19.30 7.01 11.62
CA GLN A 217 -20.69 7.25 11.97
C GLN A 217 -21.10 8.73 11.78
N TYR A 218 -20.13 9.63 11.75
CA TYR A 218 -20.37 11.08 11.70
C TYR A 218 -20.26 11.66 10.29
N ILE A 219 -19.42 11.09 9.41
CA ILE A 219 -19.21 11.55 8.03
C ILE A 219 -19.82 10.57 7.01
N ASP A 220 -20.23 11.10 5.85
CA ASP A 220 -20.75 10.30 4.74
C ASP A 220 -19.63 9.76 3.84
N THR A 221 -18.52 10.50 3.74
CA THR A 221 -17.33 10.08 3.01
C THR A 221 -16.82 8.75 3.55
N PRO A 222 -16.64 7.71 2.71
CA PRO A 222 -16.10 6.42 3.15
C PRO A 222 -14.70 6.58 3.78
N VAL A 223 -14.52 6.13 5.01
CA VAL A 223 -13.21 5.99 5.64
C VAL A 223 -12.50 4.78 5.05
N CYS A 224 -11.25 4.95 4.65
CA CYS A 224 -10.34 3.89 4.26
C CYS A 224 -9.24 3.76 5.32
N LEU A 225 -9.04 2.56 5.86
CA LEU A 225 -7.95 2.31 6.80
C LEU A 225 -6.70 1.81 6.05
N ASP A 226 -5.55 2.41 6.34
CA ASP A 226 -4.22 2.09 5.85
C ASP A 226 -3.32 1.65 7.01
N GLU A 227 -2.68 2.56 7.68
CA GLU A 227 -1.68 2.30 8.72
C GLU A 227 -2.23 1.50 9.90
N SER A 228 -3.52 1.62 10.21
CA SER A 228 -4.19 0.88 11.28
C SER A 228 -4.32 -0.63 10.99
N ILE A 229 -4.22 -1.06 9.73
CA ILE A 229 -4.43 -2.46 9.33
C ILE A 229 -3.10 -3.14 9.08
N ARG A 230 -2.57 -3.83 10.09
CA ARG A 230 -1.30 -4.55 10.04
C ARG A 230 -1.47 -6.08 10.12
N THR A 231 -2.60 -6.55 10.65
CA THR A 231 -2.88 -7.98 10.88
C THR A 231 -4.31 -8.31 10.51
N LEU A 232 -4.61 -9.61 10.35
CA LEU A 232 -5.99 -10.09 10.24
C LEU A 232 -6.85 -9.58 11.41
N ARG A 233 -6.32 -9.62 12.66
CA ARG A 233 -7.09 -9.18 13.83
C ARG A 233 -7.49 -7.70 13.74
N HIS A 234 -6.63 -6.83 13.21
CA HIS A 234 -7.00 -5.43 12.99
C HIS A 234 -8.12 -5.29 11.95
N ALA A 235 -8.09 -6.09 10.87
CA ALA A 235 -9.18 -6.09 9.89
C ALA A 235 -10.50 -6.60 10.49
N GLU A 236 -10.47 -7.69 11.27
CA GLU A 236 -11.62 -8.19 12.02
C GLU A 236 -12.21 -7.12 12.95
N GLN A 237 -11.37 -6.45 13.73
CA GLN A 237 -11.79 -5.35 14.61
C GLN A 237 -12.42 -4.19 13.83
N ALA A 238 -11.82 -3.79 12.70
CA ALA A 238 -12.36 -2.74 11.86
C ALA A 238 -13.75 -3.10 11.31
N VAL A 239 -13.94 -4.37 10.92
CA VAL A 239 -15.24 -4.91 10.48
C VAL A 239 -16.26 -4.92 11.63
N GLU A 240 -15.90 -5.52 12.77
CA GLU A 240 -16.74 -5.64 13.96
C GLU A 240 -17.25 -4.27 14.44
N MET A 241 -16.36 -3.26 14.42
CA MET A 241 -16.66 -1.90 14.86
C MET A 241 -17.29 -1.02 13.79
N ASN A 242 -17.42 -1.48 12.53
CA ASN A 242 -17.81 -0.67 11.38
C ASN A 242 -16.93 0.58 11.22
N ALA A 243 -15.64 0.45 11.46
CA ALA A 243 -14.69 1.55 11.52
C ALA A 243 -14.35 2.15 10.15
N CYS A 244 -14.63 1.42 9.08
CA CYS A 244 -14.34 1.85 7.72
C CYS A 244 -15.34 1.25 6.72
N ARG A 245 -15.25 1.73 5.47
CA ARG A 245 -15.96 1.17 4.32
C ARG A 245 -15.00 0.58 3.30
N ILE A 246 -13.71 0.81 3.45
CA ILE A 246 -12.65 0.40 2.51
C ILE A 246 -11.40 0.08 3.33
N ILE A 247 -10.62 -0.90 2.89
CA ILE A 247 -9.30 -1.19 3.46
C ILE A 247 -8.24 -1.14 2.35
N ASN A 248 -7.15 -0.41 2.63
CA ASN A 248 -5.93 -0.45 1.86
C ASN A 248 -5.04 -1.59 2.35
N ILE A 249 -4.69 -2.53 1.48
CA ILE A 249 -3.74 -3.60 1.78
C ILE A 249 -2.40 -3.25 1.14
N LYS A 250 -1.37 -3.05 1.96
CA LYS A 250 0.02 -2.91 1.51
C LYS A 250 0.80 -4.15 1.90
N LEU A 251 1.31 -4.87 0.90
CA LEU A 251 1.95 -6.19 1.07
C LEU A 251 3.01 -6.19 2.18
N GLY A 252 3.93 -5.22 2.17
CA GLY A 252 4.98 -5.11 3.19
C GLY A 252 4.40 -4.85 4.59
N ARG A 253 3.52 -3.85 4.73
CA ARG A 253 2.93 -3.47 6.02
C ARG A 253 2.21 -4.61 6.73
N VAL A 254 1.52 -5.46 5.98
CA VAL A 254 0.80 -6.59 6.56
C VAL A 254 1.65 -7.85 6.73
N GLY A 255 2.93 -7.85 6.29
CA GLY A 255 3.87 -8.95 6.49
C GLY A 255 3.78 -10.06 5.45
N GLY A 256 3.47 -9.72 4.19
CA GLY A 256 3.53 -10.63 3.06
C GLY A 256 2.18 -11.16 2.57
N PHE A 257 2.23 -12.07 1.60
CA PHE A 257 1.06 -12.58 0.86
C PHE A 257 0.09 -13.38 1.73
N ARG A 258 0.60 -14.19 2.69
CA ARG A 258 -0.27 -14.97 3.58
C ARG A 258 -1.21 -14.07 4.36
N ASN A 259 -0.68 -13.05 5.03
CA ASN A 259 -1.50 -12.11 5.79
C ASN A 259 -2.37 -11.24 4.88
N ALA A 260 -1.84 -10.78 3.75
CA ALA A 260 -2.62 -10.00 2.77
C ALA A 260 -3.85 -10.77 2.28
N ARG A 261 -3.73 -12.08 2.00
CA ARG A 261 -4.86 -12.95 1.62
C ARG A 261 -5.86 -13.12 2.75
N LEU A 262 -5.41 -13.36 3.98
CA LEU A 262 -6.31 -13.49 5.14
C LEU A 262 -7.13 -12.20 5.36
N ILE A 263 -6.49 -11.03 5.25
CA ILE A 263 -7.17 -9.73 5.34
C ILE A 263 -8.14 -9.54 4.16
N HIS A 264 -7.72 -9.87 2.94
CA HIS A 264 -8.56 -9.84 1.75
C HIS A 264 -9.82 -10.69 1.93
N ASP A 265 -9.67 -11.94 2.38
CA ASP A 265 -10.78 -12.89 2.54
C ASP A 265 -11.75 -12.45 3.66
N CYS A 266 -11.23 -11.91 4.77
CA CYS A 266 -12.03 -11.28 5.83
C CYS A 266 -12.87 -10.12 5.28
N CYS A 267 -12.24 -9.21 4.52
CA CYS A 267 -12.92 -8.07 3.90
C CYS A 267 -13.95 -8.50 2.86
N GLN A 268 -13.64 -9.51 2.05
CA GLN A 268 -14.56 -10.06 1.06
C GLN A 268 -15.81 -10.65 1.72
N ALA A 269 -15.64 -11.43 2.79
CA ALA A 269 -16.76 -11.98 3.58
C ALA A 269 -17.63 -10.87 4.19
N ALA A 270 -17.01 -9.76 4.61
CA ALA A 270 -17.70 -8.59 5.17
C ALA A 270 -18.24 -7.62 4.08
N ARG A 271 -18.00 -7.89 2.80
CA ARG A 271 -18.34 -7.00 1.67
C ARG A 271 -17.69 -5.61 1.76
N ILE A 272 -16.50 -5.55 2.32
CA ILE A 272 -15.66 -4.34 2.36
C ILE A 272 -14.68 -4.43 1.19
N PRO A 273 -14.78 -3.56 0.18
CA PRO A 273 -13.83 -3.53 -0.93
C PRO A 273 -12.43 -3.19 -0.47
N VAL A 274 -11.44 -3.78 -1.15
CA VAL A 274 -10.03 -3.49 -0.88
C VAL A 274 -9.31 -2.96 -2.12
N TRP A 275 -8.16 -2.32 -1.91
CA TRP A 275 -7.24 -1.90 -2.95
C TRP A 275 -5.79 -2.05 -2.47
N CYS A 276 -4.86 -2.10 -3.41
CA CYS A 276 -3.44 -2.26 -3.12
C CYS A 276 -2.75 -0.90 -3.10
N GLY A 277 -2.28 -0.48 -1.92
CA GLY A 277 -1.46 0.71 -1.76
C GLY A 277 0.00 0.48 -2.12
N GLY A 278 0.70 1.56 -2.47
CA GLY A 278 2.13 1.56 -2.80
C GLY A 278 3.01 2.15 -1.70
N MET A 279 4.29 1.79 -1.76
CA MET A 279 5.35 2.28 -0.87
C MET A 279 6.55 2.84 -1.65
N LEU A 280 6.35 3.33 -2.87
CA LEU A 280 7.40 3.75 -3.81
C LEU A 280 8.38 2.58 -4.10
N GLU A 281 7.83 1.42 -4.38
CA GLU A 281 8.57 0.20 -4.70
C GLU A 281 9.32 0.32 -6.03
N SER A 282 10.38 -0.47 -6.17
CA SER A 282 10.94 -0.85 -7.47
C SER A 282 9.99 -1.80 -8.22
N GLY A 283 10.37 -2.17 -9.42
CA GLY A 283 9.63 -3.14 -10.20
C GLY A 283 9.46 -4.51 -9.51
N VAL A 284 10.36 -4.88 -8.61
CA VAL A 284 10.26 -6.13 -7.83
C VAL A 284 9.05 -6.09 -6.90
N GLY A 285 8.97 -5.10 -6.03
CA GLY A 285 7.82 -4.95 -5.12
C GLY A 285 6.53 -4.63 -5.88
N ARG A 286 6.63 -3.90 -7.00
CA ARG A 286 5.48 -3.59 -7.85
C ARG A 286 4.91 -4.83 -8.53
N ALA A 287 5.75 -5.75 -9.01
CA ALA A 287 5.29 -7.02 -9.57
C ALA A 287 4.54 -7.85 -8.51
N ALA A 288 5.01 -7.86 -7.26
CA ALA A 288 4.34 -8.50 -6.15
C ALA A 288 2.95 -7.84 -5.86
N ASN A 289 2.89 -6.52 -5.84
CA ASN A 289 1.62 -5.78 -5.66
C ASN A 289 0.64 -6.02 -6.82
N ILE A 290 1.12 -6.11 -8.06
CA ILE A 290 0.30 -6.45 -9.22
C ILE A 290 -0.27 -7.86 -9.05
N ALA A 291 0.56 -8.84 -8.68
CA ALA A 291 0.09 -10.21 -8.44
C ALA A 291 -0.97 -10.27 -7.33
N LEU A 292 -0.77 -9.54 -6.22
CA LEU A 292 -1.76 -9.42 -5.14
C LEU A 292 -3.07 -8.82 -5.63
N SER A 293 -3.00 -7.77 -6.46
CA SER A 293 -4.17 -7.04 -6.96
C SER A 293 -5.06 -7.88 -7.90
N THR A 294 -4.62 -9.09 -8.31
CA THR A 294 -5.44 -10.01 -9.09
C THR A 294 -6.48 -10.77 -8.28
N LEU A 295 -6.43 -10.71 -6.95
CA LEU A 295 -7.42 -11.34 -6.07
C LEU A 295 -8.80 -10.66 -6.20
N PRO A 296 -9.91 -11.41 -6.09
CA PRO A 296 -11.23 -10.96 -6.53
C PRO A 296 -11.79 -9.72 -5.81
N ASN A 297 -11.42 -9.48 -4.56
CA ASN A 297 -11.93 -8.31 -3.82
C ASN A 297 -11.09 -7.03 -4.00
N PHE A 298 -9.99 -7.08 -4.76
CA PHE A 298 -9.26 -5.87 -5.18
C PHE A 298 -10.00 -5.17 -6.33
N VAL A 299 -11.11 -4.54 -5.99
CA VAL A 299 -12.06 -3.96 -6.97
C VAL A 299 -11.89 -2.46 -7.17
N LEU A 300 -11.03 -1.82 -6.40
CA LEU A 300 -10.73 -0.39 -6.52
C LEU A 300 -9.35 -0.19 -7.15
N PRO A 301 -9.15 0.92 -7.93
CA PRO A 301 -7.86 1.18 -8.56
C PRO A 301 -6.72 1.30 -7.54
N GLY A 302 -5.68 0.46 -7.69
CA GLY A 302 -4.52 0.41 -6.81
C GLY A 302 -3.42 1.42 -7.16
N ASP A 303 -2.43 1.58 -6.27
CA ASP A 303 -1.22 2.38 -6.52
C ASP A 303 -0.15 1.55 -7.24
N VAL A 304 -0.52 0.82 -8.29
CA VAL A 304 0.34 -0.06 -9.10
C VAL A 304 0.72 0.61 -10.44
N SER A 305 1.06 1.88 -10.38
CA SER A 305 1.38 2.73 -11.53
C SER A 305 2.67 2.30 -12.26
N ALA A 306 2.88 2.82 -13.48
CA ALA A 306 4.07 2.54 -14.28
C ALA A 306 5.38 2.90 -13.57
N SER A 307 6.46 2.15 -13.83
CA SER A 307 7.79 2.35 -13.25
C SER A 307 8.31 3.76 -13.47
N GLN A 308 8.13 4.31 -14.67
CA GLN A 308 8.58 5.66 -15.06
C GLN A 308 8.00 6.81 -14.23
N ARG A 309 6.96 6.56 -13.42
CA ARG A 309 6.44 7.57 -12.48
C ARG A 309 7.41 7.86 -11.34
N TYR A 310 8.21 6.88 -10.97
CA TYR A 310 9.13 6.98 -9.84
C TYR A 310 10.58 6.89 -10.24
N TRP A 311 10.90 6.09 -11.28
CA TRP A 311 12.25 5.75 -11.65
C TRP A 311 12.60 6.22 -13.07
N LYS A 312 13.81 6.75 -13.24
CA LYS A 312 14.36 7.00 -14.59
C LYS A 312 14.65 5.67 -15.28
N GLN A 313 15.07 4.68 -14.53
CA GLN A 313 15.29 3.30 -14.93
C GLN A 313 14.98 2.41 -13.75
N ASP A 314 14.12 1.40 -13.95
CA ASP A 314 13.80 0.42 -12.93
C ASP A 314 14.85 -0.69 -12.85
N VAL A 315 14.81 -1.49 -11.78
CA VAL A 315 15.72 -2.63 -11.57
C VAL A 315 15.29 -3.89 -12.31
N ILE A 316 14.09 -3.91 -12.88
CA ILE A 316 13.55 -5.04 -13.66
C ILE A 316 13.48 -4.75 -15.15
N GLN A 317 13.48 -5.83 -15.95
CA GLN A 317 13.25 -5.80 -17.40
C GLN A 317 12.24 -6.91 -17.78
N PRO A 318 11.15 -6.60 -18.51
CA PRO A 318 10.73 -5.26 -18.91
C PRO A 318 10.22 -4.44 -17.70
N GLU A 319 10.29 -3.11 -17.80
CA GLU A 319 9.70 -2.22 -16.81
C GLU A 319 8.18 -2.34 -16.80
N VAL A 320 7.55 -2.04 -15.64
CA VAL A 320 6.08 -2.01 -15.55
C VAL A 320 5.55 -0.80 -16.31
N THR A 321 4.63 -1.08 -17.21
CA THR A 321 3.89 -0.07 -18.01
C THR A 321 2.39 -0.14 -17.70
N VAL A 322 1.67 0.95 -17.97
CA VAL A 322 0.21 1.05 -17.88
C VAL A 322 -0.31 1.37 -19.27
N THR A 323 -1.37 0.68 -19.70
CA THR A 323 -2.02 0.83 -21.01
C THR A 323 -3.43 1.39 -20.84
#